data_19a6b2d355dd939acc73ab384db284b8
#
_entry.id   19a6b2d355dd939acc73ab384db284b8
#
_cell.length_a   1.000
_cell.length_b   1.000
_cell.length_c   1.000
_cell.angle_alpha   90.00
_cell.angle_beta   90.00
_cell.angle_gamma   90.00
#
_symmetry.space_group_name_H-M   'P 1'
#
loop_
_entity.id
_entity.type
_entity.pdbx_description
1 polymer ?
#
loop_
_entity_poly.entity_id
_entity_poly.type
_entity_poly.pdbx_seq_one_letter_code
_entity_poly.pdbx_strand_id
1 'polypeptide(L)'
;MIAILVVSMVQGVFAQQIIIKGTVKDATSKKAAEYVNVVLQTADSVFVGGTTTNGKGDFLLNKVYAGNYLLALSCVGYRTQFIVLDGIKQNINLGEILLEDDAVAMEGVTVSASGQISHSDRKLIFPSERQMKVSTNGVNLLQQMMLPRIQINPMNNEIGVLGGGELQLRINGAKAEVEEIKALQPSDIIRIEYHDNPGLRYGNAEVVLDYIVRRPETGGNFGVDLSQGMNAMWGEYNVFGKVNHKKSEFGVSYYMGPRDFYGMYRDNEEEFHLADGTTLHRIEEGEPGHGSMFMNNLSMNYNLQQTENSLFSATFRLRSNSQPHWNYQGVLTNVADSDDKVDMIDRTKESWSRPSLDLYYQQGLKNKQLLVFNV
;
A
#
# COMPACT_ATOMS: atom_id res chain seq x y z
N MET A 1 -24.25 -38.68 50.56
CA MET A 1 -24.23 -37.96 49.25
C MET A 1 -23.14 -36.91 49.35
N ILE A 2 -21.94 -37.24 48.89
CA ILE A 2 -20.71 -36.42 49.03
C ILE A 2 -20.56 -35.66 47.76
N ALA A 3 -20.68 -34.31 47.82
CA ALA A 3 -20.43 -33.41 46.72
C ALA A 3 -18.92 -33.16 46.64
N ILE A 4 -18.27 -33.64 45.60
CA ILE A 4 -16.87 -33.36 45.29
C ILE A 4 -16.84 -32.02 44.55
N LEU A 5 -16.30 -30.99 45.21
CA LEU A 5 -16.03 -29.68 44.62
C LEU A 5 -14.70 -29.74 43.84
N VAL A 6 -14.77 -29.86 42.53
CA VAL A 6 -13.57 -29.78 41.67
C VAL A 6 -13.25 -28.30 41.44
N VAL A 7 -12.30 -27.78 42.21
CA VAL A 7 -11.70 -26.45 41.95
C VAL A 7 -10.66 -26.65 40.84
N SER A 8 -11.02 -26.29 39.62
CA SER A 8 -10.07 -26.19 38.50
C SER A 8 -9.17 -24.97 38.73
N MET A 9 -7.94 -25.20 39.18
CA MET A 9 -6.88 -24.19 39.13
C MET A 9 -6.55 -23.88 37.68
N VAL A 10 -7.08 -22.77 37.21
CA VAL A 10 -6.57 -22.12 35.99
C VAL A 10 -5.20 -21.54 36.36
N GLN A 11 -4.13 -22.27 36.08
CA GLN A 11 -2.77 -21.71 36.10
C GLN A 11 -2.64 -20.74 34.93
N GLY A 12 -2.78 -19.47 35.21
CA GLY A 12 -2.41 -18.43 34.26
C GLY A 12 -0.92 -18.57 33.94
N VAL A 13 -0.60 -18.95 32.72
CA VAL A 13 0.77 -18.92 32.21
C VAL A 13 1.13 -17.44 32.05
N PHE A 14 1.73 -16.85 33.07
CA PHE A 14 2.37 -15.55 32.94
C PHE A 14 3.57 -15.75 32.01
N ALA A 15 3.48 -15.27 30.78
CA ALA A 15 4.62 -15.23 29.88
C ALA A 15 5.74 -14.42 30.54
N GLN A 16 6.81 -15.10 30.91
CA GLN A 16 7.95 -14.49 31.60
C GLN A 16 8.58 -13.46 30.65
N GLN A 17 8.65 -12.23 31.10
CA GLN A 17 9.36 -11.17 30.37
C GLN A 17 10.86 -11.36 30.51
N ILE A 18 11.54 -11.34 29.38
CA ILE A 18 12.98 -11.56 29.24
C ILE A 18 13.68 -10.20 29.07
N ILE A 19 14.84 -10.08 29.66
CA ILE A 19 15.75 -8.94 29.51
C ILE A 19 16.92 -9.36 28.64
N ILE A 20 17.21 -8.58 27.59
CA ILE A 20 18.40 -8.69 26.77
C ILE A 20 19.28 -7.47 27.05
N LYS A 21 20.53 -7.69 27.40
CA LYS A 21 21.47 -6.61 27.67
C LYS A 21 22.86 -6.90 27.08
N GLY A 22 23.64 -5.86 26.87
CA GLY A 22 24.99 -5.96 26.36
C GLY A 22 25.68 -4.61 26.39
N THR A 23 26.97 -4.58 26.03
CA THR A 23 27.79 -3.37 25.92
C THR A 23 28.37 -3.31 24.52
N VAL A 24 28.18 -2.20 23.83
CA VAL A 24 28.68 -1.98 22.46
C VAL A 24 29.93 -1.13 22.51
N LYS A 25 31.01 -1.56 21.82
CA LYS A 25 32.26 -0.87 21.71
C LYS A 25 32.71 -0.75 20.26
N ASP A 26 33.45 0.26 19.96
CA ASP A 26 34.17 0.42 18.70
C ASP A 26 35.24 -0.68 18.55
N ALA A 27 35.28 -1.36 17.41
CA ALA A 27 36.19 -2.49 17.20
C ALA A 27 37.67 -2.08 17.18
N THR A 28 37.98 -0.86 16.73
CA THR A 28 39.33 -0.33 16.54
C THR A 28 39.85 0.33 17.85
N SER A 29 39.08 1.28 18.36
CA SER A 29 39.52 2.08 19.54
C SER A 29 39.20 1.42 20.89
N LYS A 30 38.34 0.39 20.91
CA LYS A 30 37.78 -0.27 22.11
C LYS A 30 37.00 0.66 23.05
N LYS A 31 36.72 1.88 22.62
CA LYS A 31 35.91 2.84 23.37
C LYS A 31 34.42 2.45 23.32
N ALA A 32 33.68 2.87 24.33
CA ALA A 32 32.24 2.71 24.35
C ALA A 32 31.59 3.41 23.14
N ALA A 33 30.72 2.72 22.45
CA ALA A 33 29.94 3.27 21.36
C ALA A 33 28.57 3.73 21.92
N GLU A 34 28.42 5.05 22.10
CA GLU A 34 27.15 5.62 22.56
C GLU A 34 26.20 5.92 21.41
N TYR A 35 24.90 5.97 21.70
CA TYR A 35 23.82 6.21 20.74
C TYR A 35 23.73 5.20 19.58
N VAL A 36 24.26 3.99 19.77
CA VAL A 36 24.02 2.88 18.84
C VAL A 36 22.58 2.46 18.92
N ASN A 37 21.89 2.43 17.80
CA ASN A 37 20.53 1.90 17.71
C ASN A 37 20.57 0.38 17.85
N VAL A 38 19.82 -0.16 18.80
CA VAL A 38 19.68 -1.60 19.07
C VAL A 38 18.24 -1.97 18.84
N VAL A 39 17.97 -2.70 17.75
CA VAL A 39 16.63 -3.06 17.32
C VAL A 39 16.46 -4.58 17.37
N LEU A 40 15.44 -5.04 18.08
CA LEU A 40 15.03 -6.42 18.14
C LEU A 40 13.87 -6.66 17.15
N GLN A 41 14.05 -7.65 16.30
CA GLN A 41 13.04 -8.04 15.33
C GLN A 41 12.91 -9.57 15.26
N THR A 42 11.77 -10.07 14.78
CA THR A 42 11.59 -11.49 14.47
C THR A 42 12.41 -11.88 13.24
N ALA A 43 12.54 -13.19 12.98
CA ALA A 43 13.19 -13.68 11.75
C ALA A 43 12.55 -13.11 10.46
N ASP A 44 11.26 -12.79 10.52
CA ASP A 44 10.50 -12.17 9.41
C ASP A 44 10.64 -10.64 9.39
N SER A 45 11.64 -10.07 10.08
CA SER A 45 11.90 -8.63 10.16
C SER A 45 10.78 -7.79 10.78
N VAL A 46 9.90 -8.38 11.59
CA VAL A 46 8.89 -7.64 12.37
C VAL A 46 9.56 -7.01 13.58
N PHE A 47 9.38 -5.71 13.77
CA PHE A 47 9.88 -4.98 14.93
C PHE A 47 9.24 -5.49 16.23
N VAL A 48 10.06 -5.83 17.22
CA VAL A 48 9.63 -6.30 18.54
C VAL A 48 9.92 -5.26 19.62
N GLY A 49 11.06 -4.60 19.55
CA GLY A 49 11.47 -3.57 20.48
C GLY A 49 12.79 -2.94 20.09
N GLY A 50 13.11 -1.81 20.68
CA GLY A 50 14.38 -1.13 20.41
C GLY A 50 14.79 -0.25 21.56
N THR A 51 16.09 0.05 21.61
CA THR A 51 16.73 0.96 22.55
C THR A 51 17.99 1.57 21.92
N THR A 52 18.63 2.48 22.61
CA THR A 52 19.94 3.01 22.22
C THR A 52 20.94 2.76 23.33
N THR A 53 22.23 2.66 22.98
CA THR A 53 23.30 2.57 23.97
C THR A 53 23.48 3.90 24.70
N ASN A 54 23.80 3.82 25.98
CA ASN A 54 24.17 4.98 26.82
C ASN A 54 25.64 5.41 26.62
N GLY A 55 26.06 6.43 27.30
CA GLY A 55 27.46 6.94 27.25
C GLY A 55 28.55 5.94 27.66
N LYS A 56 28.18 4.78 28.23
CA LYS A 56 29.11 3.67 28.54
C LYS A 56 29.00 2.54 27.49
N GLY A 57 28.17 2.72 26.44
CA GLY A 57 27.91 1.72 25.45
C GLY A 57 26.91 0.64 25.88
N ASP A 58 26.31 0.74 27.07
CA ASP A 58 25.39 -0.28 27.56
C ASP A 58 24.00 -0.10 27.00
N PHE A 59 23.32 -1.21 26.67
CA PHE A 59 21.94 -1.24 26.31
C PHE A 59 21.15 -2.28 27.09
N LEU A 60 19.84 -2.07 27.19
CA LEU A 60 18.89 -2.95 27.84
C LEU A 60 17.56 -2.96 27.09
N LEU A 61 17.16 -4.13 26.63
CA LEU A 61 15.84 -4.41 26.08
C LEU A 61 15.04 -5.19 27.11
N ASN A 62 13.92 -4.66 27.53
CA ASN A 62 12.99 -5.29 28.46
C ASN A 62 11.68 -5.66 27.74
N LYS A 63 10.82 -6.43 28.41
CA LYS A 63 9.52 -6.88 27.89
C LYS A 63 9.63 -7.71 26.61
N VAL A 64 10.69 -8.48 26.45
CA VAL A 64 10.84 -9.47 25.39
C VAL A 64 10.21 -10.78 25.84
N TYR A 65 9.53 -11.50 24.96
CA TYR A 65 8.97 -12.83 25.26
C TYR A 65 9.89 -13.95 24.74
N ALA A 66 9.64 -15.18 25.16
CA ALA A 66 10.38 -16.32 24.65
C ALA A 66 10.16 -16.46 23.11
N GLY A 67 11.23 -16.68 22.35
CA GLY A 67 11.13 -16.76 20.89
C GLY A 67 12.48 -16.70 20.18
N ASN A 68 12.43 -16.63 18.86
CA ASN A 68 13.58 -16.43 17.96
C ASN A 68 13.59 -15.00 17.46
N TYR A 69 14.74 -14.35 17.53
CA TYR A 69 14.88 -12.93 17.18
C TYR A 69 16.17 -12.65 16.42
N LEU A 70 16.17 -11.53 15.72
CA LEU A 70 17.32 -10.94 15.12
C LEU A 70 17.57 -9.57 15.79
N LEU A 71 18.72 -9.41 16.39
CA LEU A 71 19.15 -8.15 16.99
C LEU A 71 20.02 -7.40 16.00
N ALA A 72 19.58 -6.20 15.57
CA ALA A 72 20.32 -5.32 14.69
C ALA A 72 20.94 -4.17 15.49
N LEU A 73 22.25 -3.96 15.34
CA LEU A 73 22.96 -2.84 15.92
C LEU A 73 23.44 -1.93 14.79
N SER A 74 23.05 -0.66 14.81
CA SER A 74 23.41 0.30 13.77
C SER A 74 23.78 1.66 14.35
N CYS A 75 24.83 2.26 13.80
CA CYS A 75 25.29 3.61 14.13
C CYS A 75 25.95 4.24 12.91
N VAL A 76 25.88 5.57 12.80
CA VAL A 76 26.54 6.30 11.70
C VAL A 76 28.05 6.10 11.79
N GLY A 77 28.66 5.72 10.67
CA GLY A 77 30.10 5.43 10.58
C GLY A 77 30.48 3.99 10.90
N TYR A 78 29.53 3.14 11.27
CA TYR A 78 29.77 1.74 11.57
C TYR A 78 28.97 0.81 10.66
N ARG A 79 29.54 -0.35 10.35
CA ARG A 79 28.82 -1.42 9.66
C ARG A 79 27.72 -1.98 10.54
N THR A 80 26.49 -2.04 10.03
CA THR A 80 25.36 -2.66 10.75
C THR A 80 25.66 -4.12 11.05
N GLN A 81 25.58 -4.48 12.33
CA GLN A 81 25.79 -5.85 12.79
C GLN A 81 24.47 -6.51 13.15
N PHE A 82 24.34 -7.78 12.76
CA PHE A 82 23.16 -8.59 13.08
C PHE A 82 23.59 -9.76 13.98
N ILE A 83 22.84 -9.98 15.06
CA ILE A 83 23.04 -11.10 15.99
C ILE A 83 21.76 -11.94 16.04
N VAL A 84 21.88 -13.20 15.67
CA VAL A 84 20.76 -14.14 15.73
C VAL A 84 20.59 -14.61 17.17
N LEU A 85 19.38 -14.55 17.70
CA LEU A 85 19.01 -14.95 19.05
C LEU A 85 17.97 -16.09 18.96
N ASP A 86 18.44 -17.31 18.92
CA ASP A 86 17.58 -18.49 18.77
C ASP A 86 17.09 -19.04 20.10
N GLY A 87 15.77 -19.28 20.17
CA GLY A 87 15.14 -20.01 21.28
C GLY A 87 15.32 -19.37 22.64
N ILE A 88 15.35 -18.04 22.75
CA ILE A 88 15.52 -17.37 24.04
C ILE A 88 14.35 -17.67 24.98
N LYS A 89 14.66 -18.12 26.19
CA LYS A 89 13.68 -18.48 27.24
C LYS A 89 13.97 -17.82 28.59
N GLN A 90 15.09 -17.15 28.72
CA GLN A 90 15.55 -16.49 29.95
C GLN A 90 16.37 -15.23 29.63
N ASN A 91 16.67 -14.43 30.66
CA ASN A 91 17.48 -13.23 30.50
C ASN A 91 18.83 -13.56 29.87
N ILE A 92 19.23 -12.73 28.90
CA ILE A 92 20.48 -12.89 28.16
C ILE A 92 21.37 -11.68 28.36
N ASN A 93 22.62 -11.96 28.62
CA ASN A 93 23.71 -10.95 28.57
C ASN A 93 24.59 -11.30 27.37
N LEU A 94 24.59 -10.46 26.34
CA LEU A 94 25.39 -10.63 25.13
C LEU A 94 26.87 -10.26 25.31
N GLY A 95 27.23 -9.71 26.47
CA GLY A 95 28.60 -9.28 26.72
C GLY A 95 28.99 -8.06 25.88
N GLU A 96 30.27 -8.03 25.47
CA GLU A 96 30.81 -6.96 24.63
C GLU A 96 30.58 -7.27 23.15
N ILE A 97 29.99 -6.33 22.43
CA ILE A 97 29.73 -6.38 21.00
C ILE A 97 30.62 -5.32 20.35
N LEU A 98 31.44 -5.74 19.38
CA LEU A 98 32.36 -4.85 18.70
C LEU A 98 31.77 -4.42 17.36
N LEU A 99 31.59 -3.13 17.14
CA LEU A 99 31.19 -2.56 15.86
C LEU A 99 32.41 -2.19 15.02
N GLU A 100 32.46 -2.65 13.79
CA GLU A 100 33.49 -2.34 12.82
C GLU A 100 33.18 -1.01 12.11
N ASP A 101 34.19 -0.17 11.92
CA ASP A 101 34.09 1.06 11.14
C ASP A 101 33.70 0.74 9.69
N ASP A 102 32.77 1.50 9.15
CA ASP A 102 32.42 1.43 7.74
C ASP A 102 32.98 2.62 6.98
N ALA A 103 34.19 2.45 6.44
CA ALA A 103 34.90 3.51 5.71
C ALA A 103 34.23 3.85 4.34
N VAL A 104 33.16 3.18 3.93
CA VAL A 104 32.56 3.29 2.57
C VAL A 104 31.08 3.70 2.58
N ALA A 105 30.37 3.60 3.70
CA ALA A 105 28.94 3.81 3.72
C ALA A 105 28.53 5.16 4.33
N MET A 106 28.53 6.20 3.53
CA MET A 106 27.65 7.37 3.78
C MET A 106 26.22 7.08 3.30
N GLU A 107 25.69 5.91 3.55
CA GLU A 107 24.28 5.60 3.42
C GLU A 107 23.69 5.46 4.82
N GLY A 108 23.29 6.60 5.39
CA GLY A 108 22.72 6.66 6.73
C GLY A 108 21.40 5.90 6.83
N VAL A 109 21.41 4.78 7.54
CA VAL A 109 20.18 4.17 8.04
C VAL A 109 19.81 4.88 9.35
N THR A 110 18.84 5.77 9.30
CA THR A 110 18.30 6.40 10.50
C THR A 110 17.09 5.61 10.97
N VAL A 111 17.22 4.87 12.06
CA VAL A 111 16.07 4.27 12.75
C VAL A 111 15.44 5.32 13.64
N SER A 112 14.36 5.91 13.22
CA SER A 112 13.54 6.78 14.09
C SER A 112 12.58 5.94 14.93
N ALA A 113 12.26 6.41 16.14
CA ALA A 113 11.29 5.78 17.06
C ALA A 113 9.84 5.70 16.49
N SER A 114 9.65 6.13 15.26
CA SER A 114 8.37 6.18 14.53
C SER A 114 8.07 4.94 13.67
N GLY A 115 8.78 3.82 13.81
CA GLY A 115 8.56 2.63 12.97
C GLY A 115 8.98 2.82 11.50
N GLN A 116 9.92 3.71 11.22
CA GLN A 116 10.43 3.99 9.89
C GLN A 116 11.94 3.78 9.83
N ILE A 117 12.41 3.06 8.78
CA ILE A 117 13.82 2.89 8.46
C ILE A 117 14.07 3.51 7.09
N SER A 118 15.01 4.45 7.00
CA SER A 118 15.37 5.11 5.75
C SER A 118 16.59 4.45 5.12
N HIS A 119 16.46 4.08 3.84
CA HIS A 119 17.54 3.69 2.94
C HIS A 119 17.74 4.78 1.90
N SER A 120 18.82 4.71 1.11
CA SER A 120 19.10 5.67 0.05
C SER A 120 18.07 5.65 -1.09
N ASP A 121 17.46 4.49 -1.35
CA ASP A 121 16.53 4.24 -2.44
C ASP A 121 15.06 4.15 -1.99
N ARG A 122 14.81 3.97 -0.70
CA ARG A 122 13.45 3.79 -0.15
C ARG A 122 13.38 4.01 1.35
N LYS A 123 12.17 4.14 1.86
CA LYS A 123 11.84 4.12 3.28
C LYS A 123 11.03 2.87 3.60
N LEU A 124 11.45 2.11 4.59
CA LEU A 124 10.69 0.99 5.13
C LEU A 124 9.80 1.52 6.25
N ILE A 125 8.51 1.40 6.12
CA ILE A 125 7.54 1.95 7.05
C ILE A 125 6.74 0.80 7.65
N PHE A 126 6.84 0.65 8.97
CA PHE A 126 6.22 -0.42 9.73
C PHE A 126 4.95 0.10 10.39
N PRO A 127 3.78 -0.50 10.11
CA PRO A 127 2.55 -0.11 10.78
C PRO A 127 2.61 -0.46 12.26
N SER A 128 2.18 0.47 13.11
CA SER A 128 2.02 0.22 14.55
C SER A 128 0.80 -0.65 14.81
N GLU A 129 0.77 -1.35 15.95
CA GLU A 129 -0.39 -2.14 16.35
C GLU A 129 -1.68 -1.30 16.41
N ARG A 130 -1.57 -0.03 16.82
CA ARG A 130 -2.71 0.88 16.87
C ARG A 130 -3.24 1.16 15.46
N GLN A 131 -2.37 1.47 14.50
CA GLN A 131 -2.75 1.70 13.11
C GLN A 131 -3.39 0.46 12.50
N MET A 132 -2.82 -0.73 12.73
CA MET A 132 -3.41 -1.99 12.27
C MET A 132 -4.81 -2.25 12.86
N LYS A 133 -5.01 -1.99 14.17
CA LYS A 133 -6.30 -2.23 14.84
C LYS A 133 -7.42 -1.29 14.40
N VAL A 134 -7.11 -0.04 14.04
CA VAL A 134 -8.11 0.94 13.59
C VAL A 134 -8.34 0.90 12.09
N SER A 135 -7.56 0.14 11.36
CA SER A 135 -7.65 0.02 9.91
C SER A 135 -8.46 -1.22 9.50
N THR A 136 -9.28 -1.07 8.47
CA THR A 136 -10.13 -2.13 7.94
C THR A 136 -9.53 -2.82 6.72
N ASN A 137 -8.61 -2.15 6.01
CA ASN A 137 -7.97 -2.65 4.79
C ASN A 137 -6.62 -1.94 4.56
N GLY A 138 -5.91 -2.36 3.50
CA GLY A 138 -4.58 -1.80 3.18
C GLY A 138 -4.58 -0.32 2.81
N VAL A 139 -5.64 0.21 2.18
CA VAL A 139 -5.75 1.64 1.84
C VAL A 139 -6.01 2.46 3.10
N ASN A 140 -6.90 1.99 3.97
CA ASN A 140 -7.18 2.66 5.23
C ASN A 140 -5.95 2.65 6.15
N LEU A 141 -5.16 1.57 6.15
CA LEU A 141 -3.87 1.54 6.85
C LEU A 141 -2.89 2.59 6.31
N LEU A 142 -2.77 2.72 4.98
CA LEU A 142 -1.94 3.74 4.35
C LEU A 142 -2.36 5.15 4.77
N GLN A 143 -3.66 5.41 4.84
CA GLN A 143 -4.21 6.69 5.31
C GLN A 143 -3.77 7.00 6.75
N GLN A 144 -3.78 6.00 7.65
CA GLN A 144 -3.31 6.16 9.02
C GLN A 144 -1.80 6.42 9.13
N MET A 145 -1.03 6.02 8.12
CA MET A 145 0.42 6.20 8.12
C MET A 145 0.85 7.60 7.67
N MET A 146 -0.03 8.38 7.04
CA MET A 146 0.19 9.78 6.61
C MET A 146 1.52 9.97 5.87
N LEU A 147 1.75 9.19 4.81
CA LEU A 147 3.00 9.26 4.07
C LEU A 147 3.13 10.57 3.29
N PRO A 148 4.34 11.16 3.26
CA PRO A 148 4.61 12.35 2.45
C PRO A 148 4.27 12.09 0.98
N ARG A 149 3.75 13.12 0.29
CA ARG A 149 3.36 13.05 -1.13
C ARG A 149 2.22 12.08 -1.48
N ILE A 150 1.67 11.32 -0.52
CA ILE A 150 0.53 10.43 -0.76
C ILE A 150 -0.75 11.13 -0.32
N GLN A 151 -1.70 11.18 -1.24
CA GLN A 151 -3.05 11.68 -1.00
C GLN A 151 -4.05 10.55 -1.20
N ILE A 152 -4.97 10.40 -0.25
CA ILE A 152 -6.04 9.41 -0.33
C ILE A 152 -7.37 10.13 -0.29
N ASN A 153 -8.19 9.91 -1.32
CA ASN A 153 -9.56 10.39 -1.33
C ASN A 153 -10.43 9.44 -0.48
N PRO A 154 -10.95 9.90 0.67
CA PRO A 154 -11.71 9.03 1.57
C PRO A 154 -13.07 8.59 1.01
N MET A 155 -13.59 9.25 -0.04
CA MET A 155 -14.89 8.92 -0.62
C MET A 155 -14.82 7.69 -1.53
N ASN A 156 -13.75 7.55 -2.32
CA ASN A 156 -13.61 6.47 -3.29
C ASN A 156 -12.36 5.60 -3.06
N ASN A 157 -11.60 5.89 -1.97
CA ASN A 157 -10.34 5.22 -1.64
C ASN A 157 -9.28 5.31 -2.76
N GLU A 158 -9.36 6.31 -3.60
CA GLU A 158 -8.37 6.56 -4.63
C GLU A 158 -7.07 7.05 -4.00
N ILE A 159 -5.95 6.46 -4.41
CA ILE A 159 -4.61 6.81 -3.94
C ILE A 159 -3.92 7.61 -5.04
N GLY A 160 -3.45 8.79 -4.72
CA GLY A 160 -2.75 9.68 -5.66
C GLY A 160 -1.46 10.24 -5.08
N VAL A 161 -0.70 10.90 -5.95
CA VAL A 161 0.52 11.64 -5.59
C VAL A 161 0.19 13.13 -5.46
N LEU A 162 0.51 13.72 -4.33
CA LEU A 162 0.33 15.16 -4.09
C LEU A 162 1.20 15.96 -5.08
N GLY A 163 0.57 16.82 -5.83
CA GLY A 163 1.22 17.58 -6.90
C GLY A 163 1.19 16.90 -8.27
N GLY A 164 0.53 15.74 -8.38
CA GLY A 164 0.44 14.94 -9.61
C GLY A 164 1.58 13.92 -9.71
N GLY A 165 1.60 13.18 -10.81
CA GLY A 165 2.58 12.15 -11.09
C GLY A 165 2.03 10.73 -11.01
N GLU A 166 2.75 9.79 -11.60
CA GLU A 166 2.35 8.39 -11.67
C GLU A 166 2.68 7.67 -10.36
N LEU A 167 1.65 7.06 -9.74
CA LEU A 167 1.78 6.19 -8.60
C LEU A 167 1.80 4.72 -9.06
N GLN A 168 2.79 3.96 -8.63
CA GLN A 168 2.80 2.53 -8.83
C GLN A 168 2.59 1.80 -7.50
N LEU A 169 1.53 1.02 -7.42
CA LEU A 169 1.25 0.13 -6.30
C LEU A 169 1.83 -1.25 -6.57
N ARG A 170 2.34 -1.88 -5.52
CA ARG A 170 2.92 -3.23 -5.59
C ARG A 170 2.58 -4.03 -4.34
N ILE A 171 2.57 -5.35 -4.49
CA ILE A 171 2.45 -6.31 -3.39
C ILE A 171 3.59 -7.33 -3.52
N ASN A 172 4.50 -7.38 -2.55
CA ASN A 172 5.66 -8.27 -2.55
C ASN A 172 6.46 -8.20 -3.87
N GLY A 173 6.65 -7.00 -4.41
CA GLY A 173 7.39 -6.77 -5.64
C GLY A 173 6.58 -6.90 -6.95
N ALA A 174 5.38 -7.45 -6.96
CA ALA A 174 4.51 -7.50 -8.14
C ALA A 174 3.63 -6.25 -8.24
N LYS A 175 3.37 -5.75 -9.48
CA LYS A 175 2.42 -4.64 -9.68
C LYS A 175 1.02 -5.04 -9.20
N ALA A 176 0.32 -4.11 -8.58
CA ALA A 176 -1.01 -4.31 -8.03
C ALA A 176 -1.92 -3.11 -8.32
N GLU A 177 -3.21 -3.33 -8.35
CA GLU A 177 -4.23 -2.29 -8.45
C GLU A 177 -4.74 -1.89 -7.05
N VAL A 178 -5.46 -0.77 -6.96
CA VAL A 178 -6.02 -0.26 -5.69
C VAL A 178 -6.96 -1.28 -5.05
N GLU A 179 -7.72 -2.01 -5.85
CA GLU A 179 -8.64 -3.06 -5.40
C GLU A 179 -7.91 -4.20 -4.69
N GLU A 180 -6.72 -4.55 -5.15
CA GLU A 180 -5.87 -5.57 -4.50
C GLU A 180 -5.32 -5.07 -3.17
N ILE A 181 -4.98 -3.78 -3.08
CA ILE A 181 -4.58 -3.15 -1.80
C ILE A 181 -5.76 -3.08 -0.82
N LYS A 182 -6.98 -2.78 -1.31
CA LYS A 182 -8.21 -2.86 -0.48
C LYS A 182 -8.46 -4.26 0.06
N ALA A 183 -8.05 -5.30 -0.69
CA ALA A 183 -8.18 -6.69 -0.24
C ALA A 183 -7.21 -7.09 0.87
N LEU A 184 -6.17 -6.31 1.15
CA LEU A 184 -5.17 -6.65 2.16
C LEU A 184 -5.73 -6.47 3.57
N GLN A 185 -5.55 -7.51 4.39
CA GLN A 185 -5.81 -7.40 5.83
C GLN A 185 -4.66 -6.62 6.48
N PRO A 186 -4.94 -5.60 7.30
CA PRO A 186 -3.89 -4.83 7.97
C PRO A 186 -2.91 -5.69 8.79
N SER A 187 -3.39 -6.78 9.40
CA SER A 187 -2.59 -7.73 10.17
C SER A 187 -1.57 -8.50 9.35
N ASP A 188 -1.79 -8.63 8.04
CA ASP A 188 -0.88 -9.34 7.14
C ASP A 188 0.20 -8.43 6.57
N ILE A 189 0.05 -7.12 6.70
CA ILE A 189 1.01 -6.13 6.20
C ILE A 189 2.17 -6.03 7.19
N ILE A 190 3.34 -6.49 6.77
CA ILE A 190 4.57 -6.43 7.56
C ILE A 190 5.15 -5.02 7.54
N ARG A 191 5.23 -4.42 6.35
CA ARG A 191 5.72 -3.06 6.11
C ARG A 191 5.29 -2.56 4.75
N ILE A 192 5.42 -1.25 4.55
CA ILE A 192 5.31 -0.62 3.24
C ILE A 192 6.70 -0.08 2.86
N GLU A 193 7.19 -0.47 1.70
CA GLU A 193 8.39 0.10 1.10
C GLU A 193 7.99 1.30 0.24
N TYR A 194 8.32 2.48 0.74
CA TYR A 194 7.98 3.76 0.10
C TYR A 194 9.18 4.30 -0.66
N HIS A 195 9.07 4.38 -1.98
CA HIS A 195 10.06 4.98 -2.86
C HIS A 195 9.55 6.34 -3.33
N ASP A 196 10.16 7.41 -2.89
CA ASP A 196 9.82 8.79 -3.27
C ASP A 196 10.65 9.30 -4.46
N ASN A 197 11.60 8.51 -4.92
CA ASN A 197 12.37 8.68 -6.16
C ASN A 197 12.80 7.30 -6.66
N PRO A 198 11.89 6.52 -7.26
CA PRO A 198 12.09 5.09 -7.51
C PRO A 198 13.11 4.74 -8.60
N GLY A 199 13.53 5.71 -9.42
CA GLY A 199 14.47 5.52 -10.51
C GLY A 199 13.91 4.67 -11.67
N LEU A 200 14.74 4.42 -12.67
CA LEU A 200 14.33 3.79 -13.95
C LEU A 200 13.78 2.36 -13.81
N ARG A 201 14.06 1.67 -12.71
CA ARG A 201 13.56 0.31 -12.44
C ARG A 201 12.03 0.24 -12.46
N TYR A 202 11.37 1.32 -12.13
CA TYR A 202 9.91 1.40 -11.97
C TYR A 202 9.23 2.18 -13.11
N GLY A 203 9.94 2.39 -14.22
CA GLY A 203 9.44 3.11 -15.39
C GLY A 203 9.27 4.61 -15.09
N ASN A 204 8.10 5.15 -15.43
CA ASN A 204 7.79 6.57 -15.24
C ASN A 204 7.15 6.86 -13.86
N ALA A 205 7.10 5.89 -12.96
CA ALA A 205 6.51 6.09 -11.65
C ALA A 205 7.31 7.12 -10.84
N GLU A 206 6.65 8.16 -10.35
CA GLU A 206 7.25 9.14 -9.44
C GLU A 206 7.26 8.66 -7.98
N VAL A 207 6.31 7.82 -7.63
CA VAL A 207 6.22 7.19 -6.32
C VAL A 207 5.88 5.71 -6.49
N VAL A 208 6.54 4.86 -5.71
CA VAL A 208 6.20 3.45 -5.61
C VAL A 208 5.89 3.10 -4.16
N LEU A 209 4.78 2.39 -3.97
CA LEU A 209 4.39 1.81 -2.69
C LEU A 209 4.35 0.30 -2.85
N ASP A 210 5.31 -0.40 -2.24
CA ASP A 210 5.35 -1.87 -2.23
C ASP A 210 4.92 -2.38 -0.85
N TYR A 211 3.75 -2.99 -0.81
CA TYR A 211 3.22 -3.62 0.39
C TYR A 211 3.85 -4.99 0.59
N ILE A 212 4.74 -5.10 1.54
CA ILE A 212 5.31 -6.37 1.93
C ILE A 212 4.38 -7.05 2.91
N VAL A 213 3.74 -8.10 2.45
CA VAL A 213 2.70 -8.82 3.19
C VAL A 213 3.15 -10.23 3.54
N ARG A 214 2.68 -10.70 4.70
CA ARG A 214 2.82 -12.09 5.11
C ARG A 214 1.98 -12.97 4.20
N ARG A 215 2.56 -14.05 3.69
CA ARG A 215 1.85 -15.05 2.90
C ARG A 215 1.70 -16.31 3.70
N PRO A 216 0.50 -16.65 4.21
CA PRO A 216 0.27 -17.96 4.80
C PRO A 216 0.44 -19.04 3.72
N GLU A 217 1.06 -20.17 4.06
CA GLU A 217 1.26 -21.28 3.12
C GLU A 217 -0.06 -21.85 2.56
N THR A 218 -1.10 -21.81 3.37
CA THR A 218 -2.45 -22.22 2.97
C THR A 218 -3.48 -21.37 3.69
N GLY A 219 -4.44 -20.86 2.94
CA GLY A 219 -5.49 -20.00 3.48
C GLY A 219 -6.07 -19.11 2.39
N GLY A 220 -6.94 -18.21 2.78
CA GLY A 220 -7.53 -17.24 1.87
C GLY A 220 -8.35 -16.22 2.62
N ASN A 221 -8.72 -15.17 1.90
CA ASN A 221 -9.65 -14.16 2.37
C ASN A 221 -10.69 -13.89 1.29
N PHE A 222 -11.81 -13.38 1.72
CA PHE A 222 -12.90 -12.91 0.87
C PHE A 222 -13.46 -11.63 1.50
N GLY A 223 -13.81 -10.66 0.66
CA GLY A 223 -14.41 -9.43 1.13
C GLY A 223 -15.36 -8.82 0.12
N VAL A 224 -16.23 -7.99 0.65
CA VAL A 224 -17.21 -7.20 -0.12
C VAL A 224 -17.17 -5.78 0.42
N ASP A 225 -17.08 -4.82 -0.48
CA ASP A 225 -17.14 -3.40 -0.17
C ASP A 225 -18.26 -2.78 -1.03
N LEU A 226 -19.27 -2.23 -0.38
CA LEU A 226 -20.46 -1.69 -1.02
C LEU A 226 -20.68 -0.26 -0.57
N SER A 227 -20.76 0.64 -1.53
CA SER A 227 -21.13 2.04 -1.31
C SER A 227 -22.26 2.43 -2.23
N GLN A 228 -23.31 3.06 -1.68
CA GLN A 228 -24.49 3.46 -2.44
C GLN A 228 -24.95 4.86 -2.04
N GLY A 229 -25.16 5.71 -3.04
CA GLY A 229 -25.81 7.01 -2.86
C GLY A 229 -27.29 6.87 -2.49
N MET A 230 -27.74 7.69 -1.55
CA MET A 230 -29.12 7.60 -1.01
C MET A 230 -30.19 8.13 -1.97
N ASN A 231 -29.84 9.09 -2.84
CA ASN A 231 -30.78 9.85 -3.66
C ASN A 231 -30.59 9.66 -5.17
N ALA A 232 -29.62 8.86 -5.57
CA ALA A 232 -29.34 8.55 -6.97
C ALA A 232 -28.78 7.14 -7.07
N MET A 233 -28.89 6.51 -8.25
CA MET A 233 -28.18 5.27 -8.53
C MET A 233 -26.69 5.59 -8.77
N TRP A 234 -25.99 5.88 -7.69
CA TRP A 234 -24.57 6.14 -7.67
C TRP A 234 -23.93 5.17 -6.68
N GLY A 235 -23.44 4.05 -7.20
CA GLY A 235 -22.90 2.97 -6.36
C GLY A 235 -21.46 2.63 -6.75
N GLU A 236 -20.77 2.03 -5.79
CA GLU A 236 -19.47 1.40 -5.97
C GLU A 236 -19.51 0.07 -5.25
N TYR A 237 -19.40 -1.00 -6.00
CA TYR A 237 -19.49 -2.35 -5.48
C TYR A 237 -18.23 -3.10 -5.84
N ASN A 238 -17.54 -3.59 -4.83
CA ASN A 238 -16.32 -4.36 -4.99
C ASN A 238 -16.45 -5.70 -4.27
N VAL A 239 -16.09 -6.77 -4.96
CA VAL A 239 -16.02 -8.11 -4.41
C VAL A 239 -14.63 -8.65 -4.72
N PHE A 240 -13.97 -9.19 -3.73
CA PHE A 240 -12.65 -9.76 -3.93
C PHE A 240 -12.47 -11.06 -3.15
N GLY A 241 -11.62 -11.92 -3.65
CA GLY A 241 -11.22 -13.15 -3.00
C GLY A 241 -9.79 -13.51 -3.36
N LYS A 242 -9.10 -14.13 -2.41
CA LYS A 242 -7.73 -14.57 -2.57
C LYS A 242 -7.54 -15.91 -1.86
N VAL A 243 -6.84 -16.83 -2.51
CA VAL A 243 -6.52 -18.15 -1.97
C VAL A 243 -5.03 -18.42 -2.16
N ASN A 244 -4.37 -18.81 -1.07
CA ASN A 244 -2.99 -19.27 -1.07
C ASN A 244 -2.94 -20.78 -0.92
N HIS A 245 -2.15 -21.44 -1.71
CA HIS A 245 -1.83 -22.84 -1.57
C HIS A 245 -0.33 -23.08 -1.81
N LYS A 246 0.41 -23.35 -0.73
CA LYS A 246 1.88 -23.49 -0.76
C LYS A 246 2.54 -22.26 -1.37
N LYS A 247 3.18 -22.43 -2.52
CA LYS A 247 3.91 -21.39 -3.24
C LYS A 247 3.05 -20.58 -4.21
N SER A 248 1.80 -20.97 -4.39
CA SER A 248 0.85 -20.37 -5.33
C SER A 248 -0.17 -19.51 -4.61
N GLU A 249 -0.49 -18.38 -5.21
CA GLU A 249 -1.54 -17.47 -4.77
C GLU A 249 -2.43 -17.15 -5.97
N PHE A 250 -3.75 -17.29 -5.78
CA PHE A 250 -4.77 -16.89 -6.74
C PHE A 250 -5.61 -15.78 -6.14
N GLY A 251 -5.80 -14.72 -6.89
CA GLY A 251 -6.68 -13.63 -6.51
C GLY A 251 -7.69 -13.33 -7.61
N VAL A 252 -8.86 -12.88 -7.21
CA VAL A 252 -9.88 -12.32 -8.09
C VAL A 252 -10.49 -11.11 -7.43
N SER A 253 -10.68 -10.04 -8.19
CA SER A 253 -11.48 -8.89 -7.78
C SER A 253 -12.40 -8.46 -8.92
N TYR A 254 -13.59 -8.03 -8.55
CA TYR A 254 -14.56 -7.48 -9.47
C TYR A 254 -15.15 -6.21 -8.88
N TYR A 255 -15.03 -5.13 -9.65
CA TYR A 255 -15.62 -3.84 -9.35
C TYR A 255 -16.74 -3.52 -10.33
N MET A 256 -17.86 -3.00 -9.84
CA MET A 256 -18.94 -2.45 -10.61
C MET A 256 -19.34 -1.08 -10.08
N GLY A 257 -19.34 -0.08 -10.96
CA GLY A 257 -19.69 1.31 -10.63
C GLY A 257 -20.86 1.80 -11.47
N PRO A 258 -22.11 1.48 -11.08
CA PRO A 258 -23.29 2.03 -11.76
C PRO A 258 -23.45 3.51 -11.42
N ARG A 259 -23.83 4.27 -12.44
CA ARG A 259 -24.23 5.66 -12.37
C ARG A 259 -25.50 5.83 -13.20
N ASP A 260 -26.58 6.26 -12.58
CA ASP A 260 -27.82 6.55 -13.26
C ASP A 260 -28.51 7.72 -12.54
N PHE A 261 -28.65 8.81 -13.23
CA PHE A 261 -29.18 10.04 -12.66
C PHE A 261 -29.94 10.88 -13.69
N TYR A 262 -30.93 11.58 -13.20
CA TYR A 262 -31.73 12.53 -13.96
C TYR A 262 -31.44 13.96 -13.51
N GLY A 263 -31.78 14.91 -14.35
CA GLY A 263 -31.57 16.33 -14.05
C GLY A 263 -30.16 16.82 -14.43
N MET A 264 -29.46 16.08 -15.31
CA MET A 264 -28.23 16.56 -15.92
C MET A 264 -28.57 17.67 -16.92
N TYR A 265 -27.99 18.84 -16.73
CA TYR A 265 -28.16 19.96 -17.65
C TYR A 265 -26.79 20.62 -17.92
N ARG A 266 -26.74 21.38 -19.00
CA ARG A 266 -25.57 22.17 -19.39
C ARG A 266 -26.04 23.56 -19.81
N ASP A 267 -25.57 24.58 -19.12
CA ASP A 267 -25.68 25.96 -19.55
C ASP A 267 -24.35 26.37 -20.13
N ASN A 268 -24.37 26.99 -21.31
CA ASN A 268 -23.16 27.34 -22.01
C ASN A 268 -23.34 28.72 -22.73
N GLU A 269 -22.28 29.48 -22.83
CA GLU A 269 -22.21 30.71 -23.57
C GLU A 269 -21.08 30.60 -24.58
N GLU A 270 -21.40 30.78 -25.86
CA GLU A 270 -20.49 30.56 -26.97
C GLU A 270 -20.36 31.82 -27.84
N GLU A 271 -19.14 32.19 -28.13
CA GLU A 271 -18.84 33.28 -29.03
C GLU A 271 -17.96 32.81 -30.20
N PHE A 272 -18.47 32.91 -31.40
CA PHE A 272 -17.79 32.49 -32.62
C PHE A 272 -17.42 33.71 -33.46
N HIS A 273 -16.14 33.90 -33.68
CA HIS A 273 -15.63 34.94 -34.63
C HIS A 273 -15.53 34.34 -36.01
N LEU A 274 -16.41 34.79 -36.91
CA LEU A 274 -16.48 34.28 -38.28
C LEU A 274 -15.44 34.96 -39.19
N ALA A 275 -15.10 34.28 -40.29
CA ALA A 275 -14.06 34.77 -41.21
C ALA A 275 -14.43 36.09 -41.93
N ASP A 276 -15.71 36.46 -41.99
CA ASP A 276 -16.20 37.73 -42.54
C ASP A 276 -16.16 38.90 -41.55
N GLY A 277 -15.63 38.63 -40.32
CA GLY A 277 -15.54 39.62 -39.25
C GLY A 277 -16.78 39.76 -38.41
N THR A 278 -17.81 38.95 -38.63
CA THR A 278 -19.00 38.90 -37.77
C THR A 278 -18.74 38.03 -36.56
N THR A 279 -19.45 38.34 -35.46
CA THR A 279 -19.42 37.50 -34.23
C THR A 279 -20.81 36.94 -34.01
N LEU A 280 -20.89 35.62 -33.91
CA LEU A 280 -22.09 34.91 -33.51
C LEU A 280 -21.99 34.62 -32.02
N HIS A 281 -22.90 35.17 -31.22
CA HIS A 281 -22.99 34.94 -29.77
C HIS A 281 -24.26 34.17 -29.47
N ARG A 282 -24.10 32.99 -28.86
CA ARG A 282 -25.19 32.05 -28.51
C ARG A 282 -25.18 31.74 -27.06
N ILE A 283 -26.37 31.60 -26.48
CA ILE A 283 -26.59 31.11 -25.12
C ILE A 283 -27.35 29.77 -25.22
N GLU A 284 -26.81 28.75 -24.59
CA GLU A 284 -27.47 27.47 -24.38
C GLU A 284 -28.07 27.46 -22.96
N GLU A 285 -29.39 27.31 -22.90
CA GLU A 285 -30.14 27.09 -21.65
C GLU A 285 -30.52 25.62 -21.59
N GLY A 286 -29.91 24.89 -20.66
CA GLY A 286 -30.08 23.45 -20.54
C GLY A 286 -31.39 23.06 -19.87
N GLU A 287 -31.96 21.97 -20.36
CA GLU A 287 -33.08 21.29 -19.71
C GLU A 287 -32.62 19.97 -19.06
N PRO A 288 -33.35 19.49 -18.01
CA PRO A 288 -33.00 18.25 -17.35
C PRO A 288 -32.94 17.04 -18.30
N GLY A 289 -31.78 16.44 -18.42
CA GLY A 289 -31.51 15.25 -19.22
C GLY A 289 -31.23 14.02 -18.37
N HIS A 290 -30.88 12.91 -19.03
CA HIS A 290 -30.58 11.65 -18.42
C HIS A 290 -29.11 11.25 -18.66
N GLY A 291 -28.39 10.93 -17.59
CA GLY A 291 -27.04 10.38 -17.62
C GLY A 291 -27.00 8.98 -17.02
N SER A 292 -26.42 8.04 -17.74
CA SER A 292 -26.15 6.71 -17.18
C SER A 292 -24.81 6.16 -17.66
N MET A 293 -24.09 5.51 -16.75
CA MET A 293 -22.80 4.89 -17.02
C MET A 293 -22.61 3.67 -16.14
N PHE A 294 -22.03 2.60 -16.70
CA PHE A 294 -21.73 1.37 -16.01
C PHE A 294 -20.26 1.02 -16.22
N MET A 295 -19.45 1.18 -15.18
CA MET A 295 -18.05 0.79 -15.17
C MET A 295 -17.89 -0.59 -14.56
N ASN A 296 -17.08 -1.45 -15.20
CA ASN A 296 -16.77 -2.77 -14.67
C ASN A 296 -15.26 -3.02 -14.80
N ASN A 297 -14.66 -3.57 -13.75
CA ASN A 297 -13.27 -3.99 -13.74
C ASN A 297 -13.21 -5.40 -13.13
N LEU A 298 -12.73 -6.36 -13.92
CA LEU A 298 -12.37 -7.69 -13.46
C LEU A 298 -10.85 -7.79 -13.43
N SER A 299 -10.28 -8.23 -12.31
CA SER A 299 -8.87 -8.55 -12.19
C SER A 299 -8.72 -9.98 -11.67
N MET A 300 -7.86 -10.75 -12.32
CA MET A 300 -7.48 -12.10 -11.91
C MET A 300 -5.98 -12.17 -11.86
N ASN A 301 -5.42 -12.54 -10.73
CA ASN A 301 -3.97 -12.63 -10.55
C ASN A 301 -3.55 -14.04 -10.11
N TYR A 302 -2.41 -14.45 -10.60
CA TYR A 302 -1.73 -15.65 -10.18
C TYR A 302 -0.28 -15.31 -9.86
N ASN A 303 0.15 -15.64 -8.64
CA ASN A 303 1.52 -15.45 -8.18
C ASN A 303 2.11 -16.80 -7.78
N LEU A 304 3.31 -17.09 -8.28
CA LEU A 304 4.08 -18.26 -7.90
C LEU A 304 5.44 -17.81 -7.37
N GLN A 305 5.68 -17.99 -6.09
CA GLN A 305 6.95 -17.71 -5.44
C GLN A 305 7.72 -19.02 -5.21
N GLN A 306 8.60 -19.41 -6.12
CA GLN A 306 9.36 -20.65 -5.99
C GLN A 306 10.38 -20.61 -4.86
N THR A 307 11.07 -19.48 -4.72
CA THR A 307 12.06 -19.18 -3.67
C THR A 307 11.94 -17.71 -3.29
N GLU A 308 12.64 -17.27 -2.23
CA GLU A 308 12.69 -15.84 -1.85
C GLU A 308 13.19 -14.94 -3.00
N ASN A 309 13.98 -15.49 -3.91
CA ASN A 309 14.57 -14.77 -5.04
C ASN A 309 13.91 -15.07 -6.38
N SER A 310 12.84 -15.87 -6.42
CA SER A 310 12.18 -16.27 -7.68
C SER A 310 10.67 -16.06 -7.56
N LEU A 311 10.15 -15.14 -8.36
CA LEU A 311 8.73 -14.77 -8.43
C LEU A 311 8.27 -14.80 -9.89
N PHE A 312 7.14 -15.47 -10.13
CA PHE A 312 6.35 -15.33 -11.34
C PHE A 312 4.99 -14.75 -10.98
N SER A 313 4.52 -13.78 -11.74
CA SER A 313 3.18 -13.19 -11.59
C SER A 313 2.52 -13.06 -12.96
N ALA A 314 1.27 -13.43 -13.04
CA ALA A 314 0.42 -13.21 -14.21
C ALA A 314 -0.87 -12.53 -13.75
N THR A 315 -1.20 -11.39 -14.36
CA THR A 315 -2.42 -10.64 -14.03
C THR A 315 -3.21 -10.36 -15.30
N PHE A 316 -4.41 -10.92 -15.35
CA PHE A 316 -5.40 -10.60 -16.38
C PHE A 316 -6.35 -9.53 -15.86
N ARG A 317 -6.61 -8.49 -16.66
CA ARG A 317 -7.58 -7.44 -16.35
C ARG A 317 -8.52 -7.26 -17.52
N LEU A 318 -9.79 -7.08 -17.20
CA LEU A 318 -10.82 -6.70 -18.17
C LEU A 318 -11.52 -5.46 -17.61
N ARG A 319 -11.29 -4.33 -18.26
CA ARG A 319 -11.97 -3.07 -17.95
C ARG A 319 -13.01 -2.80 -19.02
N SER A 320 -14.22 -2.47 -18.60
CA SER A 320 -15.27 -2.07 -19.54
C SER A 320 -16.06 -0.89 -19.01
N ASN A 321 -16.53 -0.08 -19.93
CA ASN A 321 -17.47 1.00 -19.68
C ASN A 321 -18.60 0.93 -20.68
N SER A 322 -19.81 1.17 -20.21
CA SER A 322 -20.99 1.33 -21.05
C SER A 322 -21.74 2.57 -20.60
N GLN A 323 -21.94 3.49 -21.52
CA GLN A 323 -22.61 4.77 -21.31
C GLN A 323 -23.80 4.85 -22.29
N PRO A 324 -24.91 4.17 -21.97
CA PRO A 324 -26.05 4.10 -22.88
C PRO A 324 -26.80 5.41 -23.04
N HIS A 325 -26.77 6.25 -22.01
CA HIS A 325 -27.41 7.55 -21.99
C HIS A 325 -26.45 8.60 -21.45
N TRP A 326 -26.16 9.60 -22.25
CA TRP A 326 -25.47 10.82 -21.84
C TRP A 326 -26.02 11.96 -22.68
N ASN A 327 -27.18 12.47 -22.24
CA ASN A 327 -28.02 13.33 -23.06
C ASN A 327 -28.07 14.71 -22.42
N TYR A 328 -27.68 15.71 -23.20
CA TYR A 328 -28.00 17.11 -22.94
C TYR A 328 -29.09 17.53 -23.88
N GLN A 329 -30.02 18.31 -23.39
CA GLN A 329 -31.04 18.95 -24.17
C GLN A 329 -31.25 20.36 -23.66
N GLY A 330 -31.71 21.26 -24.51
CA GLY A 330 -31.89 22.65 -24.15
C GLY A 330 -32.24 23.49 -25.36
N VAL A 331 -32.22 24.81 -25.18
CA VAL A 331 -32.50 25.80 -26.21
C VAL A 331 -31.27 26.64 -26.46
N LEU A 332 -30.88 26.74 -27.71
CA LEU A 332 -29.86 27.71 -28.15
C LEU A 332 -30.55 28.98 -28.62
N THR A 333 -30.17 30.13 -28.05
CA THR A 333 -30.68 31.42 -28.39
C THR A 333 -29.53 32.28 -28.99
N ASN A 334 -29.75 32.90 -30.13
CA ASN A 334 -28.83 33.88 -30.67
C ASN A 334 -29.02 35.20 -29.93
N VAL A 335 -27.94 35.71 -29.30
CA VAL A 335 -28.01 36.95 -28.51
C VAL A 335 -28.37 38.18 -29.38
N ALA A 336 -27.98 38.18 -30.67
CA ALA A 336 -28.29 39.25 -31.61
C ALA A 336 -29.76 39.24 -32.07
N ASP A 337 -30.44 38.08 -31.99
CA ASP A 337 -31.85 37.89 -32.33
C ASP A 337 -32.49 36.87 -31.37
N SER A 338 -33.16 37.35 -30.34
CA SER A 338 -33.76 36.53 -29.30
C SER A 338 -34.91 35.65 -29.79
N ASP A 339 -35.43 35.87 -30.96
CA ASP A 339 -36.47 35.06 -31.62
C ASP A 339 -35.85 33.89 -32.41
N ASP A 340 -34.55 33.94 -32.68
CA ASP A 340 -33.76 32.86 -33.29
C ASP A 340 -33.39 31.83 -32.21
N LYS A 341 -34.33 30.91 -31.93
CA LYS A 341 -34.22 29.84 -30.97
C LYS A 341 -34.22 28.50 -31.68
N VAL A 342 -33.30 27.65 -31.26
CA VAL A 342 -33.14 26.30 -31.79
C VAL A 342 -33.11 25.30 -30.67
N ASP A 343 -33.99 24.28 -30.73
CA ASP A 343 -33.92 23.15 -29.79
C ASP A 343 -32.64 22.36 -30.05
N MET A 344 -31.87 22.16 -28.97
CA MET A 344 -30.64 21.42 -29.00
C MET A 344 -30.82 20.06 -28.33
N ILE A 345 -30.37 19.00 -28.97
CA ILE A 345 -30.30 17.67 -28.39
C ILE A 345 -28.89 17.11 -28.71
N ASP A 346 -28.12 16.89 -27.67
CA ASP A 346 -26.81 16.22 -27.74
C ASP A 346 -26.93 14.85 -27.07
N ARG A 347 -26.73 13.78 -27.85
CA ARG A 347 -26.83 12.39 -27.37
C ARG A 347 -25.52 11.68 -27.62
N THR A 348 -24.87 11.31 -26.55
CA THR A 348 -23.64 10.52 -26.60
C THR A 348 -23.91 9.11 -26.11
N LYS A 349 -23.45 8.12 -26.88
CA LYS A 349 -23.39 6.71 -26.47
C LYS A 349 -21.97 6.23 -26.64
N GLU A 350 -21.45 5.61 -25.60
CA GLU A 350 -20.11 5.04 -25.62
C GLU A 350 -20.12 3.64 -25.00
N SER A 351 -19.37 2.73 -25.59
CA SER A 351 -19.13 1.43 -25.00
C SER A 351 -17.77 0.91 -25.44
N TRP A 352 -16.99 0.46 -24.49
CA TRP A 352 -15.70 -0.14 -24.78
C TRP A 352 -15.36 -1.25 -23.77
N SER A 353 -14.50 -2.15 -24.21
CA SER A 353 -13.94 -3.22 -23.38
C SER A 353 -12.46 -3.38 -23.71
N ARG A 354 -11.62 -3.40 -22.67
CA ARG A 354 -10.16 -3.41 -22.77
C ARG A 354 -9.60 -4.55 -21.94
N PRO A 355 -9.33 -5.71 -22.53
CA PRO A 355 -8.57 -6.76 -21.87
C PRO A 355 -7.09 -6.41 -21.83
N SER A 356 -6.39 -6.79 -20.76
CA SER A 356 -4.93 -6.75 -20.66
C SER A 356 -4.42 -7.98 -19.93
N LEU A 357 -3.19 -8.39 -20.27
CA LEU A 357 -2.46 -9.45 -19.60
C LEU A 357 -1.06 -8.94 -19.28
N ASP A 358 -0.72 -8.89 -18.02
CA ASP A 358 0.60 -8.50 -17.53
C ASP A 358 1.32 -9.75 -17.02
N LEU A 359 2.52 -9.99 -17.50
CA LEU A 359 3.39 -11.08 -17.06
C LEU A 359 4.65 -10.49 -16.43
N TYR A 360 4.96 -10.95 -15.24
CA TYR A 360 6.15 -10.55 -14.52
C TYR A 360 6.92 -11.77 -14.05
N TYR A 361 8.21 -11.80 -14.34
CA TYR A 361 9.13 -12.81 -13.82
C TYR A 361 10.36 -12.15 -13.22
N GLN A 362 10.72 -12.58 -12.03
CA GLN A 362 11.92 -12.14 -11.34
C GLN A 362 12.73 -13.34 -10.89
N GLN A 363 14.04 -13.30 -11.13
CA GLN A 363 14.99 -14.30 -10.66
C GLN A 363 16.24 -13.64 -10.11
N GLY A 364 16.53 -13.87 -8.84
CA GLY A 364 17.80 -13.52 -8.23
C GLY A 364 18.91 -14.46 -8.74
N LEU A 365 20.01 -13.88 -9.19
CA LEU A 365 21.20 -14.57 -9.67
C LEU A 365 22.34 -14.45 -8.64
N LYS A 366 23.44 -15.15 -8.89
CA LYS A 366 24.66 -15.03 -8.08
C LYS A 366 25.21 -13.58 -8.13
N ASN A 367 25.99 -13.19 -7.14
CA ASN A 367 26.62 -11.87 -7.03
C ASN A 367 25.63 -10.69 -6.96
N LYS A 368 24.49 -10.87 -6.26
CA LYS A 368 23.46 -9.83 -6.07
C LYS A 368 22.86 -9.29 -7.38
N GLN A 369 22.96 -10.04 -8.46
CA GLN A 369 22.33 -9.71 -9.74
C GLN A 369 20.86 -10.11 -9.73
N LEU A 370 20.03 -9.38 -10.46
CA LEU A 370 18.61 -9.60 -10.59
C LEU A 370 18.24 -9.62 -12.06
N LEU A 371 17.60 -10.71 -12.51
CA LEU A 371 16.94 -10.79 -13.80
C LEU A 371 15.45 -10.46 -13.61
N VAL A 372 14.96 -9.49 -14.37
CA VAL A 372 13.54 -9.12 -14.38
C VAL A 372 13.06 -9.14 -15.82
N PHE A 373 11.92 -9.77 -16.02
CA PHE A 373 11.19 -9.79 -17.28
C PHE A 373 9.76 -9.29 -17.00
N ASN A 374 9.30 -8.33 -17.80
CA ASN A 374 7.98 -7.72 -17.65
C ASN A 374 7.41 -7.46 -19.06
N VAL A 375 6.19 -7.93 -19.29
CA VAL A 375 5.45 -7.78 -20.56
C VAL A 375 4.04 -7.35 -20.27
#